data_d23ed7700796410414908b0851791196
#
_entry.id   d23ed7700796410414908b0851791196
#
_cell.length_a   1.000
_cell.length_b   1.000
_cell.length_c   1.000
_cell.angle_alpha   90.00
_cell.angle_beta   90.00
_cell.angle_gamma   90.00
#
_symmetry.space_group_name_H-M   'P 1'
#
loop_
_entity.id
_entity.type
_entity.pdbx_description
1 polymer ?
#
loop_
_entity_poly.entity_id
_entity_poly.type
_entity_poly.pdbx_seq_one_letter_code
_entity_poly.pdbx_strand_id
1 'polypeptide(L)'
;MTKQILILLWAVYSITANSQTFEGFITYKTEALNPEPTMIPDSIWQQGVKEQFGDRTYMLQKSYYKEGRYTSEIDAGKEKGFLTYNPEDGFLYSWQENSDVAVTINTKTNTDEPIKIMDSKQLDTIMGIPCKSIIVKSDTGEMVLWYNTDYFRVNPKLYKKHKYGHWNRIMEKIGCLPLKTEQKKFMSHIVQTMIDYKEMEINDKIFQLPEFKEIINAK
;
A
#
# COMPACT_ATOMS: atom_id res chain seq x y z
N MET A 1 -0.17 5.80 71.84
CA MET A 1 -1.09 6.01 70.66
C MET A 1 -0.25 6.27 69.44
N THR A 2 0.06 5.24 68.71
CA THR A 2 0.90 5.26 67.47
C THR A 2 -0.03 5.35 66.25
N LYS A 3 0.01 6.47 65.56
CA LYS A 3 -0.70 6.68 64.30
C LYS A 3 0.09 5.97 63.18
N GLN A 4 -0.42 4.87 62.67
CA GLN A 4 0.10 4.27 61.41
C GLN A 4 -0.40 5.08 60.23
N ILE A 5 0.56 5.70 59.52
CA ILE A 5 0.31 6.36 58.22
C ILE A 5 0.37 5.30 57.17
N LEU A 6 -0.82 4.96 56.59
CA LEU A 6 -0.97 4.06 55.45
C LEU A 6 -0.60 4.86 54.17
N ILE A 7 0.61 4.69 53.66
CA ILE A 7 1.01 5.23 52.38
C ILE A 7 0.49 4.28 51.29
N LEU A 8 -0.62 4.69 50.65
CA LEU A 8 -1.12 4.05 49.43
C LEU A 8 -0.17 4.43 48.29
N LEU A 9 0.74 3.53 47.92
CA LEU A 9 1.52 3.61 46.68
C LEU A 9 0.53 3.33 45.52
N TRP A 10 0.04 4.38 44.88
CA TRP A 10 -0.55 4.29 43.58
C TRP A 10 0.57 4.03 42.57
N ALA A 11 0.77 2.76 42.22
CA ALA A 11 1.56 2.38 41.07
C ALA A 11 0.78 2.84 39.82
N VAL A 12 1.12 4.03 39.34
CA VAL A 12 0.71 4.50 38.00
C VAL A 12 1.42 3.60 37.01
N TYR A 13 0.78 2.51 36.59
CA TYR A 13 1.15 1.80 35.38
C TYR A 13 0.97 2.78 34.24
N SER A 14 2.02 3.48 33.89
CA SER A 14 2.12 4.16 32.60
C SER A 14 2.09 3.07 31.54
N ILE A 15 0.92 2.73 31.05
CA ILE A 15 0.74 1.99 29.81
C ILE A 15 1.31 2.95 28.75
N THR A 16 2.59 2.82 28.46
CA THR A 16 3.14 3.35 27.22
C THR A 16 2.37 2.60 26.13
N ALA A 17 1.32 3.22 25.62
CA ALA A 17 0.70 2.81 24.38
C ALA A 17 1.80 2.97 23.31
N ASN A 18 2.68 1.98 23.23
CA ASN A 18 3.48 1.79 22.04
C ASN A 18 2.44 1.64 20.94
N SER A 19 2.30 2.68 20.13
CA SER A 19 1.49 2.64 18.91
C SER A 19 2.05 1.48 18.08
N GLN A 20 1.45 0.28 18.30
CA GLN A 20 1.88 -0.92 17.62
C GLN A 20 1.74 -0.66 16.14
N THR A 21 2.81 -0.79 15.40
CA THR A 21 2.78 -0.73 13.93
C THR A 21 2.05 -1.96 13.43
N PHE A 22 1.25 -1.77 12.38
CA PHE A 22 0.51 -2.86 11.77
C PHE A 22 1.47 -3.95 11.30
N GLU A 23 1.18 -5.17 11.72
CA GLU A 23 1.77 -6.41 11.23
C GLU A 23 0.64 -7.36 10.84
N GLY A 24 0.68 -7.87 9.61
CA GLY A 24 -0.40 -8.68 9.08
C GLY A 24 -0.50 -8.61 7.57
N PHE A 25 -1.66 -8.96 7.02
CA PHE A 25 -1.92 -8.80 5.60
C PHE A 25 -3.15 -7.94 5.32
N ILE A 26 -3.15 -7.33 4.14
CA ILE A 26 -4.28 -6.63 3.54
C ILE A 26 -4.45 -7.19 2.12
N THR A 27 -5.69 -7.53 1.77
CA THR A 27 -6.05 -7.91 0.40
C THR A 27 -6.76 -6.74 -0.26
N TYR A 28 -6.25 -6.32 -1.40
CA TYR A 28 -6.83 -5.28 -2.24
C TYR A 28 -7.43 -5.87 -3.51
N LYS A 29 -8.57 -5.32 -3.91
CA LYS A 29 -9.15 -5.46 -5.25
C LYS A 29 -8.75 -4.23 -6.06
N THR A 30 -8.19 -4.45 -7.24
CA THR A 30 -7.78 -3.38 -8.16
C THR A 30 -8.58 -3.47 -9.44
N GLU A 31 -9.23 -2.37 -9.80
CA GLU A 31 -10.07 -2.22 -10.98
C GLU A 31 -9.49 -1.13 -11.90
N ALA A 32 -9.48 -1.41 -13.20
CA ALA A 32 -9.13 -0.45 -14.22
C ALA A 32 -10.43 0.15 -14.80
N LEU A 33 -10.67 1.42 -14.50
CA LEU A 33 -11.82 2.15 -15.01
C LEU A 33 -11.49 2.81 -16.35
N ASN A 34 -12.50 3.07 -17.17
CA ASN A 34 -12.32 3.78 -18.42
C ASN A 34 -11.83 5.21 -18.15
N PRO A 35 -10.59 5.57 -18.56
CA PRO A 35 -10.02 6.88 -18.27
C PRO A 35 -10.65 8.00 -19.13
N GLU A 36 -11.15 7.66 -20.32
CA GLU A 36 -11.66 8.62 -21.32
C GLU A 36 -12.98 8.12 -21.96
N PRO A 37 -14.09 8.07 -21.20
CA PRO A 37 -15.38 7.53 -21.70
C PRO A 37 -15.93 8.27 -22.92
N THR A 38 -15.51 9.51 -23.14
CA THR A 38 -15.90 10.31 -24.33
C THR A 38 -15.15 9.90 -25.59
N MET A 39 -13.98 9.28 -25.48
CA MET A 39 -13.13 8.87 -26.58
C MET A 39 -13.15 7.35 -26.78
N ILE A 40 -13.23 6.59 -25.68
CA ILE A 40 -13.20 5.14 -25.67
C ILE A 40 -14.58 4.62 -25.23
N PRO A 41 -15.36 3.98 -26.11
CA PRO A 41 -16.62 3.37 -25.71
C PRO A 41 -16.41 2.33 -24.60
N ASP A 42 -17.30 2.32 -23.59
CA ASP A 42 -17.18 1.42 -22.44
C ASP A 42 -17.15 -0.07 -22.84
N SER A 43 -17.85 -0.44 -23.91
CA SER A 43 -17.83 -1.83 -24.43
C SER A 43 -16.42 -2.25 -24.89
N ILE A 44 -15.69 -1.35 -25.55
CA ILE A 44 -14.31 -1.61 -26.01
C ILE A 44 -13.37 -1.65 -24.81
N TRP A 45 -13.55 -0.71 -23.86
CA TRP A 45 -12.76 -0.72 -22.63
C TRP A 45 -12.94 -2.01 -21.85
N GLN A 46 -14.18 -2.42 -21.60
CA GLN A 46 -14.50 -3.67 -20.88
C GLN A 46 -13.96 -4.92 -21.59
N GLN A 47 -13.95 -4.94 -22.91
CA GLN A 47 -13.31 -6.02 -23.65
C GLN A 47 -11.80 -6.09 -23.34
N GLY A 48 -11.09 -4.98 -23.40
CA GLY A 48 -9.65 -4.89 -23.06
C GLY A 48 -9.37 -5.32 -21.61
N VAL A 49 -10.19 -4.86 -20.66
CA VAL A 49 -10.10 -5.27 -19.25
C VAL A 49 -10.28 -6.79 -19.10
N LYS A 50 -11.26 -7.38 -19.81
CA LYS A 50 -11.50 -8.81 -19.81
C LYS A 50 -10.37 -9.59 -20.50
N GLU A 51 -9.78 -9.05 -21.55
CA GLU A 51 -8.61 -9.64 -22.19
C GLU A 51 -7.40 -9.67 -21.25
N GLN A 52 -7.23 -8.66 -20.43
CA GLN A 52 -6.11 -8.54 -19.47
C GLN A 52 -6.34 -9.40 -18.22
N PHE A 53 -7.49 -9.25 -17.57
CA PHE A 53 -7.76 -9.85 -16.24
C PHE A 53 -8.64 -11.10 -16.27
N GLY A 54 -9.08 -11.55 -17.47
CA GLY A 54 -10.03 -12.65 -17.61
C GLY A 54 -11.47 -12.25 -17.23
N ASP A 55 -12.34 -13.22 -17.04
CA ASP A 55 -13.76 -12.98 -16.73
C ASP A 55 -13.99 -12.23 -15.41
N ARG A 56 -13.02 -12.28 -14.51
CA ARG A 56 -13.07 -11.58 -13.22
C ARG A 56 -13.00 -10.05 -13.35
N THR A 57 -12.36 -9.53 -14.41
CA THR A 57 -12.24 -8.09 -14.74
C THR A 57 -11.53 -7.22 -13.70
N TYR A 58 -10.85 -7.82 -12.72
CA TYR A 58 -10.07 -7.13 -11.70
C TYR A 58 -8.88 -7.97 -11.26
N MET A 59 -7.93 -7.32 -10.62
CA MET A 59 -6.76 -7.95 -10.00
C MET A 59 -6.96 -8.04 -8.48
N LEU A 60 -6.47 -9.10 -7.88
CA LEU A 60 -6.31 -9.22 -6.43
C LEU A 60 -4.84 -9.08 -6.06
N GLN A 61 -4.58 -8.33 -5.00
CA GLN A 61 -3.26 -8.18 -4.42
C GLN A 61 -3.33 -8.42 -2.92
N LYS A 62 -2.69 -9.49 -2.44
CA LYS A 62 -2.56 -9.76 -1.01
C LYS A 62 -1.17 -9.33 -0.56
N SER A 63 -1.11 -8.30 0.27
CA SER A 63 0.13 -7.68 0.72
C SER A 63 0.35 -7.95 2.19
N TYR A 64 1.52 -8.46 2.56
CA TYR A 64 1.97 -8.71 3.91
C TYR A 64 2.91 -7.60 4.36
N TYR A 65 2.70 -7.08 5.56
CA TYR A 65 3.44 -5.94 6.10
C TYR A 65 4.07 -6.29 7.43
N LYS A 66 5.33 -5.91 7.60
CA LYS A 66 6.06 -5.98 8.86
C LYS A 66 7.22 -5.00 8.87
N GLU A 67 7.28 -4.10 9.85
CA GLU A 67 8.44 -3.22 10.09
C GLU A 67 8.94 -2.47 8.84
N GLY A 68 8.02 -1.94 8.04
CA GLY A 68 8.36 -1.18 6.81
C GLY A 68 8.69 -2.05 5.59
N ARG A 69 8.82 -3.36 5.77
CA ARG A 69 8.90 -4.33 4.68
C ARG A 69 7.49 -4.67 4.19
N TYR A 70 7.36 -4.97 2.94
CA TYR A 70 6.15 -5.58 2.41
C TYR A 70 6.45 -6.49 1.24
N THR A 71 5.64 -7.54 1.13
CA THR A 71 5.61 -8.44 -0.02
C THR A 71 4.17 -8.66 -0.43
N SER A 72 3.92 -8.84 -1.70
CA SER A 72 2.58 -9.00 -2.26
C SER A 72 2.53 -10.19 -3.20
N GLU A 73 1.48 -10.96 -3.08
CA GLU A 73 1.01 -11.93 -4.06
C GLU A 73 -0.01 -11.22 -4.95
N ILE A 74 0.21 -11.24 -6.25
CA ILE A 74 -0.63 -10.56 -7.25
C ILE A 74 -1.28 -11.63 -8.12
N ASP A 75 -2.61 -11.62 -8.17
CA ASP A 75 -3.40 -12.46 -9.04
C ASP A 75 -4.19 -11.56 -10.02
N ALA A 76 -3.66 -11.44 -11.23
CA ALA A 76 -4.28 -10.68 -12.31
C ALA A 76 -5.20 -11.53 -13.20
N GLY A 77 -5.65 -12.68 -12.73
CA GLY A 77 -6.55 -13.59 -13.44
C GLY A 77 -5.78 -14.53 -14.37
N LYS A 78 -5.23 -14.02 -15.45
CA LYS A 78 -4.43 -14.82 -16.39
C LYS A 78 -2.99 -15.01 -15.92
N GLU A 79 -2.48 -14.04 -15.20
CA GLU A 79 -1.10 -14.03 -14.72
C GLU A 79 -1.06 -13.86 -13.21
N LYS A 80 -0.08 -14.49 -12.59
CA LYS A 80 0.24 -14.32 -11.19
C LYS A 80 1.68 -13.86 -11.05
N GLY A 81 1.91 -13.08 -10.01
CA GLY A 81 3.24 -12.56 -9.76
C GLY A 81 3.41 -12.11 -8.31
N PHE A 82 4.58 -11.62 -8.05
CA PHE A 82 5.00 -11.19 -6.73
C PHE A 82 5.65 -9.82 -6.80
N LEU A 83 5.60 -9.13 -5.68
CA LEU A 83 6.25 -7.85 -5.51
C LEU A 83 6.78 -7.75 -4.09
N THR A 84 8.07 -7.46 -3.92
CA THR A 84 8.70 -7.35 -2.59
C THR A 84 9.53 -6.09 -2.49
N TYR A 85 9.27 -5.29 -1.45
CA TYR A 85 10.11 -4.16 -1.10
C TYR A 85 11.15 -4.57 -0.05
N ASN A 86 12.41 -4.38 -0.39
CA ASN A 86 13.52 -4.55 0.53
C ASN A 86 14.05 -3.17 0.98
N PRO A 87 13.85 -2.75 2.25
CA PRO A 87 14.34 -1.45 2.74
C PRO A 87 15.86 -1.39 2.92
N GLU A 88 16.55 -2.53 3.00
CA GLU A 88 18.01 -2.59 3.19
C GLU A 88 18.74 -2.08 1.95
N ASP A 89 18.39 -2.62 0.77
CA ASP A 89 18.96 -2.19 -0.50
C ASP A 89 18.15 -1.06 -1.16
N GLY A 90 16.87 -0.91 -0.80
CA GLY A 90 15.96 0.11 -1.31
C GLY A 90 15.45 -0.18 -2.70
N PHE A 91 15.29 -1.45 -3.04
CA PHE A 91 14.69 -1.90 -4.29
C PHE A 91 13.32 -2.51 -4.06
N LEU A 92 12.47 -2.34 -5.05
CA LEU A 92 11.22 -3.04 -5.23
C LEU A 92 11.46 -4.10 -6.31
N TYR A 93 11.29 -5.36 -5.93
CA TYR A 93 11.45 -6.52 -6.81
C TYR A 93 10.09 -6.97 -7.29
N SER A 94 9.94 -7.23 -8.58
CA SER A 94 8.73 -7.79 -9.18
C SER A 94 9.08 -8.94 -10.09
N TRP A 95 8.35 -10.04 -9.99
CA TRP A 95 8.52 -11.22 -10.85
C TRP A 95 7.21 -11.96 -11.05
N GLN A 96 7.10 -12.70 -12.15
CA GLN A 96 5.96 -13.58 -12.41
C GLN A 96 6.13 -14.93 -11.70
N GLU A 97 5.01 -15.58 -11.35
CA GLU A 97 5.01 -16.97 -10.91
C GLU A 97 5.70 -17.84 -11.97
N ASN A 98 6.60 -18.71 -11.59
CA ASN A 98 7.40 -19.56 -12.45
C ASN A 98 8.48 -18.84 -13.31
N SER A 99 8.78 -17.57 -13.03
CA SER A 99 9.90 -16.86 -13.65
C SER A 99 11.13 -16.87 -12.74
N ASP A 100 12.30 -17.08 -13.32
CA ASP A 100 13.59 -16.91 -12.68
C ASP A 100 14.23 -15.54 -13.01
N VAL A 101 13.43 -14.62 -13.59
CA VAL A 101 13.80 -13.24 -13.90
C VAL A 101 13.01 -12.27 -13.01
N ALA A 102 13.70 -11.35 -12.36
CA ALA A 102 13.09 -10.25 -11.62
C ALA A 102 13.34 -8.91 -12.30
N VAL A 103 12.34 -8.03 -12.20
CA VAL A 103 12.50 -6.61 -12.55
C VAL A 103 12.60 -5.81 -11.27
N THR A 104 13.56 -4.88 -11.19
CA THR A 104 13.75 -4.04 -10.01
C THR A 104 13.50 -2.58 -10.30
N ILE A 105 12.93 -1.88 -9.32
CA ILE A 105 12.75 -0.43 -9.32
C ILE A 105 13.54 0.14 -8.14
N ASN A 106 14.41 1.11 -8.40
CA ASN A 106 15.10 1.83 -7.35
C ASN A 106 14.13 2.77 -6.64
N THR A 107 13.77 2.44 -5.40
CA THR A 107 12.80 3.22 -4.63
C THR A 107 13.38 4.50 -4.03
N LYS A 108 14.70 4.69 -4.04
CA LYS A 108 15.36 5.91 -3.51
C LYS A 108 15.21 7.11 -4.43
N THR A 109 14.75 6.88 -5.66
CA THR A 109 14.47 7.92 -6.66
C THR A 109 12.98 7.96 -7.00
N ASN A 110 12.54 9.10 -7.50
CA ASN A 110 11.23 9.28 -8.10
C ASN A 110 11.37 10.27 -9.24
N THR A 111 10.77 9.98 -10.37
CA THR A 111 10.80 10.83 -11.57
C THR A 111 9.57 11.71 -11.68
N ASP A 112 8.57 11.48 -10.82
CA ASP A 112 7.30 12.21 -10.80
C ASP A 112 7.35 13.34 -9.74
N GLU A 113 7.90 14.47 -10.13
CA GLU A 113 8.08 15.67 -9.32
C GLU A 113 7.68 16.92 -10.12
N PRO A 114 7.21 18.00 -9.46
CA PRO A 114 6.95 18.19 -8.03
C PRO A 114 5.60 17.60 -7.60
N ILE A 115 5.46 17.30 -6.31
CA ILE A 115 4.18 16.85 -5.76
C ILE A 115 3.55 17.87 -4.80
N LYS A 116 2.21 17.88 -4.77
CA LYS A 116 1.43 18.58 -3.77
C LYS A 116 0.52 17.61 -3.05
N ILE A 117 0.64 17.53 -1.72
CA ILE A 117 -0.23 16.71 -0.87
C ILE A 117 -1.17 17.64 -0.10
N MET A 118 -2.46 17.43 -0.22
CA MET A 118 -3.51 18.25 0.39
C MET A 118 -4.53 17.38 1.09
N ASP A 119 -5.11 17.90 2.18
CA ASP A 119 -6.28 17.26 2.77
C ASP A 119 -7.46 17.41 1.80
N SER A 120 -8.29 16.37 1.72
CA SER A 120 -9.50 16.34 0.91
C SER A 120 -10.74 16.36 1.80
N LYS A 121 -11.86 16.83 1.25
CA LYS A 121 -13.17 16.75 1.91
C LYS A 121 -13.93 15.47 1.55
N GLN A 122 -13.36 14.63 0.70
CA GLN A 122 -13.99 13.37 0.32
C GLN A 122 -13.88 12.40 1.48
N LEU A 123 -15.01 11.82 1.86
CA LEU A 123 -15.12 10.78 2.88
C LEU A 123 -15.62 9.50 2.21
N ASP A 124 -15.24 8.37 2.76
CA ASP A 124 -15.70 7.05 2.33
C ASP A 124 -15.83 6.13 3.56
N THR A 125 -16.51 5.00 3.40
CA THR A 125 -16.55 3.94 4.41
C THR A 125 -16.13 2.63 3.73
N ILE A 126 -14.99 2.08 4.14
CA ILE A 126 -14.39 0.92 3.52
C ILE A 126 -14.37 -0.21 4.53
N MET A 127 -15.05 -1.32 4.23
CA MET A 127 -15.25 -2.44 5.17
C MET A 127 -15.79 -2.01 6.55
N GLY A 128 -16.68 -1.01 6.58
CA GLY A 128 -17.23 -0.45 7.81
C GLY A 128 -16.31 0.55 8.54
N ILE A 129 -15.10 0.81 8.03
CA ILE A 129 -14.15 1.76 8.61
C ILE A 129 -14.38 3.14 7.97
N PRO A 130 -14.76 4.18 8.73
CA PRO A 130 -14.89 5.53 8.20
C PRO A 130 -13.51 6.09 7.85
N CYS A 131 -13.37 6.62 6.65
CA CYS A 131 -12.11 7.12 6.11
C CYS A 131 -12.20 8.59 5.74
N LYS A 132 -11.17 9.34 6.09
CA LYS A 132 -10.85 10.64 5.50
C LYS A 132 -9.87 10.46 4.34
N SER A 133 -9.63 11.50 3.56
CA SER A 133 -8.77 11.38 2.39
C SER A 133 -7.78 12.52 2.25
N ILE A 134 -6.71 12.24 1.49
CA ILE A 134 -5.78 13.22 0.94
C ILE A 134 -5.75 13.11 -0.58
N ILE A 135 -5.36 14.20 -1.22
CA ILE A 135 -5.08 14.25 -2.66
C ILE A 135 -3.58 14.49 -2.83
N VAL A 136 -2.97 13.67 -3.67
CA VAL A 136 -1.59 13.81 -4.14
C VAL A 136 -1.64 14.19 -5.61
N LYS A 137 -1.11 15.36 -5.95
CA LYS A 137 -1.03 15.86 -7.34
C LYS A 137 0.42 15.92 -7.79
N SER A 138 0.66 15.46 -8.99
CA SER A 138 1.93 15.55 -9.68
C SER A 138 1.74 15.93 -11.14
N ASP A 139 2.82 16.10 -11.89
CA ASP A 139 2.76 16.40 -13.32
C ASP A 139 2.19 15.23 -14.13
N THR A 140 2.24 14.00 -13.61
CA THR A 140 1.73 12.81 -14.30
C THR A 140 0.27 12.50 -13.98
N GLY A 141 -0.32 13.14 -12.94
CA GLY A 141 -1.71 12.93 -12.57
C GLY A 141 -2.07 13.22 -11.13
N GLU A 142 -3.18 12.64 -10.71
CA GLU A 142 -3.74 12.82 -9.39
C GLU A 142 -3.98 11.44 -8.74
N MET A 143 -3.71 11.33 -7.44
CA MET A 143 -4.05 10.18 -6.64
C MET A 143 -4.81 10.63 -5.39
N VAL A 144 -5.95 10.00 -5.12
CA VAL A 144 -6.72 10.17 -3.88
C VAL A 144 -6.49 8.93 -3.01
N LEU A 145 -6.17 9.15 -1.74
CA LEU A 145 -5.97 8.06 -0.79
C LEU A 145 -6.94 8.23 0.37
N TRP A 146 -7.74 7.20 0.63
CA TRP A 146 -8.63 7.12 1.80
C TRP A 146 -7.98 6.29 2.90
N TYR A 147 -8.01 6.81 4.11
CA TYR A 147 -7.31 6.24 5.26
C TYR A 147 -8.00 6.55 6.59
N ASN A 148 -7.66 5.77 7.60
CA ASN A 148 -8.05 6.03 8.98
C ASN A 148 -6.83 5.82 9.90
N THR A 149 -6.45 6.85 10.65
CA THR A 149 -5.24 6.84 11.49
C THR A 149 -5.31 5.92 12.71
N ASP A 150 -6.48 5.35 13.01
CA ASP A 150 -6.67 4.39 14.11
C ASP A 150 -6.41 2.95 13.65
N TYR A 151 -6.31 2.74 12.32
CA TYR A 151 -6.11 1.44 11.69
C TYR A 151 -4.81 1.43 10.88
N PHE A 152 -4.21 0.25 10.73
CA PHE A 152 -3.05 -0.02 9.86
C PHE A 152 -1.89 0.97 10.03
N ARG A 153 -1.61 1.37 11.27
CA ARG A 153 -0.56 2.34 11.60
C ARG A 153 0.80 1.84 11.17
N VAL A 154 1.62 2.73 10.64
CA VAL A 154 3.00 2.45 10.30
C VAL A 154 3.93 3.45 10.96
N ASN A 155 5.20 3.08 11.12
CA ASN A 155 6.23 4.05 11.50
C ASN A 155 6.74 4.75 10.22
N PRO A 156 6.44 6.04 10.00
CA PRO A 156 6.86 6.75 8.78
C PRO A 156 8.37 6.78 8.56
N LYS A 157 9.16 6.67 9.63
CA LYS A 157 10.63 6.67 9.54
C LYS A 157 11.17 5.49 8.74
N LEU A 158 10.46 4.36 8.75
CA LEU A 158 10.82 3.18 7.98
C LEU A 158 10.66 3.38 6.47
N TYR A 159 9.81 4.30 6.06
CA TYR A 159 9.54 4.62 4.64
C TYR A 159 10.33 5.84 4.14
N LYS A 160 11.18 6.47 4.96
CA LYS A 160 11.90 7.71 4.60
C LYS A 160 12.70 7.59 3.30
N LYS A 161 13.24 6.42 2.99
CA LYS A 161 14.01 6.16 1.78
C LYS A 161 13.14 5.71 0.59
N HIS A 162 11.86 5.38 0.82
CA HIS A 162 10.95 4.90 -0.22
C HIS A 162 10.28 6.07 -0.94
N LYS A 163 10.99 6.67 -1.90
CA LYS A 163 10.51 7.83 -2.67
C LYS A 163 9.60 7.44 -3.84
N TYR A 164 9.80 6.25 -4.42
CA TYR A 164 8.98 5.77 -5.52
C TYR A 164 7.49 5.79 -5.16
N GLY A 165 6.66 6.35 -6.04
CA GLY A 165 5.23 6.56 -5.78
C GLY A 165 4.95 7.52 -4.62
N HIS A 166 5.95 8.32 -4.19
CA HIS A 166 5.84 9.29 -3.08
C HIS A 166 5.55 8.67 -1.71
N TRP A 167 5.77 7.36 -1.54
CA TRP A 167 5.44 6.65 -0.30
C TRP A 167 6.05 7.31 0.94
N ASN A 168 7.28 7.80 0.88
CA ASN A 168 7.91 8.52 2.01
C ASN A 168 7.07 9.71 2.49
N ARG A 169 6.60 10.55 1.57
CA ARG A 169 5.81 11.75 1.90
C ARG A 169 4.37 11.41 2.28
N ILE A 170 3.79 10.40 1.64
CA ILE A 170 2.46 9.90 1.97
C ILE A 170 2.47 9.33 3.39
N MET A 171 3.39 8.42 3.72
CA MET A 171 3.48 7.83 5.05
C MET A 171 3.78 8.88 6.13
N GLU A 172 4.62 9.88 5.83
CA GLU A 172 4.85 11.01 6.74
C GLU A 172 3.58 11.81 7.01
N LYS A 173 2.73 12.01 5.99
CA LYS A 173 1.46 12.77 6.11
C LYS A 173 0.37 12.00 6.84
N ILE A 174 0.18 10.70 6.55
CA ILE A 174 -0.99 9.95 7.06
C ILE A 174 -0.65 8.96 8.19
N GLY A 175 0.58 8.46 8.28
CA GLY A 175 1.05 7.56 9.35
C GLY A 175 0.40 6.18 9.37
N CYS A 176 -0.29 5.77 8.31
CA CYS A 176 -0.97 4.48 8.19
C CYS A 176 -1.05 4.04 6.72
N LEU A 177 -1.35 2.76 6.47
CA LEU A 177 -1.60 2.27 5.13
C LEU A 177 -2.98 2.75 4.64
N PRO A 178 -3.14 3.13 3.36
CA PRO A 178 -4.42 3.50 2.80
C PRO A 178 -5.35 2.28 2.63
N LEU A 179 -6.64 2.49 2.85
CA LEU A 179 -7.68 1.48 2.64
C LEU A 179 -8.18 1.48 1.20
N LYS A 180 -8.10 2.64 0.53
CA LYS A 180 -8.45 2.78 -0.87
C LYS A 180 -7.54 3.81 -1.51
N THR A 181 -7.16 3.58 -2.76
CA THR A 181 -6.49 4.55 -3.61
C THR A 181 -7.23 4.65 -4.94
N GLU A 182 -7.36 5.85 -5.45
CA GLU A 182 -7.84 6.11 -6.80
C GLU A 182 -6.78 6.96 -7.51
N GLN A 183 -6.22 6.42 -8.59
CA GLN A 183 -5.18 7.08 -9.37
C GLN A 183 -5.69 7.39 -10.77
N LYS A 184 -5.62 8.67 -11.13
CA LYS A 184 -5.93 9.17 -12.47
C LYS A 184 -4.67 9.73 -13.10
N LYS A 185 -4.28 9.16 -14.22
CA LYS A 185 -3.19 9.63 -15.09
C LYS A 185 -3.71 9.69 -16.51
N PHE A 186 -2.92 10.28 -17.41
CA PHE A 186 -3.23 10.20 -18.84
C PHE A 186 -3.42 8.73 -19.26
N MET A 187 -4.56 8.42 -19.85
CA MET A 187 -4.94 7.07 -20.32
C MET A 187 -4.94 5.96 -19.24
N SER A 188 -5.03 6.34 -17.97
CA SER A 188 -5.07 5.36 -16.86
C SER A 188 -5.94 5.86 -15.72
N HIS A 189 -6.91 5.04 -15.31
CA HIS A 189 -7.75 5.29 -14.13
C HIS A 189 -7.85 3.99 -13.33
N ILE A 190 -7.13 3.91 -12.23
CA ILE A 190 -7.02 2.71 -11.39
C ILE A 190 -7.66 2.99 -10.03
N VAL A 191 -8.50 2.09 -9.58
CA VAL A 191 -9.05 2.10 -8.22
C VAL A 191 -8.63 0.82 -7.51
N GLN A 192 -7.95 0.97 -6.38
CA GLN A 192 -7.57 -0.13 -5.51
C GLN A 192 -8.31 0.02 -4.18
N THR A 193 -9.06 -0.99 -3.77
CA THR A 193 -9.87 -0.96 -2.54
C THR A 193 -9.58 -2.19 -1.69
N MET A 194 -9.36 -1.98 -0.40
CA MET A 194 -9.23 -3.06 0.58
C MET A 194 -10.54 -3.85 0.68
N ILE A 195 -10.42 -5.17 0.62
CA ILE A 195 -11.56 -6.11 0.69
C ILE A 195 -11.42 -7.14 1.81
N ASP A 196 -10.21 -7.29 2.36
CA ASP A 196 -9.94 -8.21 3.47
C ASP A 196 -8.65 -7.79 4.19
N TYR A 197 -8.53 -8.08 5.48
CA TYR A 197 -7.31 -7.90 6.24
C TYR A 197 -7.28 -8.79 7.48
N LYS A 198 -6.08 -9.03 7.99
CA LYS A 198 -5.89 -9.68 9.28
C LYS A 198 -4.61 -9.17 9.93
N GLU A 199 -4.73 -8.77 11.20
CA GLU A 199 -3.57 -8.53 12.07
C GLU A 199 -3.07 -9.89 12.58
N MET A 200 -1.79 -10.16 12.36
CA MET A 200 -1.14 -11.40 12.78
C MET A 200 0.38 -11.26 12.71
N GLU A 201 1.07 -12.05 13.49
CA GLU A 201 2.52 -12.17 13.36
C GLU A 201 2.89 -12.76 11.98
N ILE A 202 3.83 -12.11 11.30
CA ILE A 202 4.30 -12.52 9.98
C ILE A 202 5.69 -13.15 10.12
N ASN A 203 5.83 -14.36 9.57
CA ASN A 203 7.11 -15.04 9.50
C ASN A 203 8.03 -14.29 8.50
N ASP A 204 9.25 -13.96 8.94
CA ASP A 204 10.21 -13.23 8.11
C ASP A 204 10.60 -13.92 6.80
N LYS A 205 10.42 -15.24 6.73
CA LYS A 205 10.67 -16.01 5.50
C LYS A 205 9.84 -15.53 4.30
N ILE A 206 8.67 -14.93 4.54
CA ILE A 206 7.80 -14.46 3.46
C ILE A 206 8.42 -13.28 2.67
N PHE A 207 9.37 -12.55 3.29
CA PHE A 207 10.07 -11.43 2.67
C PHE A 207 11.37 -11.84 1.96
N GLN A 208 11.73 -13.13 2.01
CA GLN A 208 12.92 -13.64 1.35
C GLN A 208 12.69 -13.67 -0.16
N LEU A 209 13.64 -13.11 -0.90
CA LEU A 209 13.61 -13.19 -2.35
C LEU A 209 14.06 -14.59 -2.79
N PRO A 210 13.45 -15.16 -3.83
CA PRO A 210 13.97 -16.39 -4.45
C PRO A 210 15.31 -16.10 -5.14
N GLU A 211 16.03 -17.15 -5.52
CA GLU A 211 17.18 -17.01 -6.39
C GLU A 211 16.73 -16.70 -7.82
N PHE A 212 17.21 -15.60 -8.38
CA PHE A 212 16.94 -15.21 -9.76
C PHE A 212 18.16 -15.48 -10.63
N LYS A 213 17.95 -16.00 -11.84
CA LYS A 213 19.02 -16.12 -12.85
C LYS A 213 19.38 -14.77 -13.45
N GLU A 214 18.39 -13.87 -13.52
CA GLU A 214 18.57 -12.54 -14.09
C GLU A 214 17.78 -11.50 -13.28
N ILE A 215 18.38 -10.32 -13.08
CA ILE A 215 17.74 -9.17 -12.47
C ILE A 215 17.87 -7.99 -13.42
N ILE A 216 16.72 -7.50 -13.92
CA ILE A 216 16.63 -6.38 -14.85
C ILE A 216 16.28 -5.12 -14.07
N ASN A 217 17.08 -4.07 -14.21
CA ASN A 217 16.77 -2.77 -13.63
C ASN A 217 15.81 -2.03 -14.56
N ALA A 218 14.61 -1.71 -14.06
CA ALA A 218 13.72 -0.77 -14.73
C ALA A 218 14.37 0.62 -14.76
N LYS A 219 14.39 1.23 -15.96
CA LYS A 219 14.95 2.58 -16.18
C LYS A 219 13.95 3.66 -15.76
#